data_f41f7f47ba5d4e3191aeb59b4de3c2fe
#
_entry.id   f41f7f47ba5d4e3191aeb59b4de3c2fe
#
_cell.length_a   1.000
_cell.length_b   1.000
_cell.length_c   1.000
_cell.angle_alpha   90.00
_cell.angle_beta   90.00
_cell.angle_gamma   90.00
#
_symmetry.space_group_name_H-M   'P 1'
#
loop_
_entity.id
_entity.type
_entity.pdbx_description
1 polymer ?
#
loop_
_entity_poly.entity_id
_entity_poly.type
_entity_poly.pdbx_seq_one_letter_code
_entity_poly.pdbx_strand_id
1 'polypeptide(L)'
;MTIADSLGEVGETAALARIFPRLPAASAQLLGPGDDSAVIAAPDGRFVVTTDMMIHGPDFRLAWSTPHDLGWKAAASNLSDIAAMGAVPSALVVAIAAPMDSPVTLLEGIADGLRDACEALAPGCGVVGGDLSVSSTLTIAVTAFGDLEGRAPVLRSGAQVGDVVTVAGVLGEAAAGLRLLFERATTDGEPDALLAGELRGEFKHLILAQLAPRPPIGHGVRAAVAGATAMLDLSDGLALDARRLAKASGVALDLDPTAVGSREALDGGEDHSLLATFPADAELPDGFRVIGRVVTGDGILVAGQPYDSAGGWDPYTGWNGAAG
;
A
#
# COMPACT_ATOMS: atom_id res chain seq x y z
N MET A 1 0.29 -37.24 2.48
CA MET A 1 0.29 -35.81 2.13
C MET A 1 0.25 -35.76 0.61
N THR A 2 -0.83 -35.33 0.00
CA THR A 2 -0.91 -35.10 -1.44
C THR A 2 0.10 -33.98 -1.73
N ILE A 3 1.07 -34.25 -2.58
CA ILE A 3 2.01 -33.22 -3.06
C ILE A 3 1.11 -32.15 -3.69
N ALA A 4 1.19 -30.93 -3.21
CA ALA A 4 0.46 -29.82 -3.84
C ALA A 4 0.99 -29.67 -5.28
N ASP A 5 0.11 -29.60 -6.27
CA ASP A 5 0.47 -29.41 -7.68
C ASP A 5 1.37 -28.18 -7.81
N SER A 6 2.59 -28.36 -8.32
CA SER A 6 3.50 -27.24 -8.59
C SER A 6 3.15 -26.55 -9.90
N LEU A 7 3.57 -25.29 -10.06
CA LEU A 7 3.40 -24.53 -11.31
C LEU A 7 4.05 -25.24 -12.49
N GLY A 8 5.24 -25.84 -12.27
CA GLY A 8 5.95 -26.58 -13.31
C GLY A 8 5.22 -27.86 -13.76
N GLU A 9 4.44 -28.51 -12.88
CA GLU A 9 3.67 -29.71 -13.21
C GLU A 9 2.34 -29.36 -13.89
N VAL A 10 1.65 -28.33 -13.39
CA VAL A 10 0.31 -27.92 -13.85
C VAL A 10 0.38 -27.09 -15.15
N GLY A 11 1.40 -26.28 -15.29
CA GLY A 11 1.56 -25.33 -16.38
C GLY A 11 0.68 -24.08 -16.25
N GLU A 12 1.05 -23.04 -16.97
CA GLU A 12 0.43 -21.71 -16.92
C GLU A 12 -1.08 -21.73 -17.18
N THR A 13 -1.52 -22.31 -18.30
CA THR A 13 -2.93 -22.32 -18.70
C THR A 13 -3.85 -22.93 -17.63
N ALA A 14 -3.42 -24.05 -17.03
CA ALA A 14 -4.22 -24.71 -16.01
C ALA A 14 -4.15 -23.96 -14.67
N ALA A 15 -3.04 -23.30 -14.35
CA ALA A 15 -2.94 -22.41 -13.19
C ALA A 15 -3.88 -21.20 -13.33
N LEU A 16 -3.88 -20.52 -14.49
CA LEU A 16 -4.78 -19.40 -14.77
C LEU A 16 -6.25 -19.79 -14.73
N ALA A 17 -6.61 -20.98 -15.22
CA ALA A 17 -7.98 -21.49 -15.13
C ALA A 17 -8.46 -21.67 -13.67
N ARG A 18 -7.57 -21.88 -12.70
CA ARG A 18 -7.88 -21.94 -11.26
C ARG A 18 -7.92 -20.56 -10.61
N ILE A 19 -7.18 -19.59 -11.15
CA ILE A 19 -7.04 -18.24 -10.60
C ILE A 19 -8.18 -17.32 -11.06
N PHE A 20 -8.49 -17.26 -12.35
CA PHE A 20 -9.46 -16.32 -12.91
C PHE A 20 -10.81 -16.31 -12.21
N PRO A 21 -11.43 -17.46 -11.84
CA PRO A 21 -12.70 -17.46 -11.13
C PRO A 21 -12.65 -16.85 -9.72
N ARG A 22 -11.45 -16.64 -9.16
CA ARG A 22 -11.23 -16.08 -7.82
C ARG A 22 -11.08 -14.55 -7.84
N LEU A 23 -10.73 -13.99 -9.01
CA LEU A 23 -10.47 -12.56 -9.15
C LEU A 23 -11.78 -11.76 -9.14
N PRO A 24 -11.79 -10.57 -8.50
CA PRO A 24 -12.95 -9.70 -8.50
C PRO A 24 -13.12 -9.05 -9.87
N ALA A 25 -14.36 -8.95 -10.34
CA ALA A 25 -14.68 -8.17 -11.53
C ALA A 25 -14.68 -6.67 -11.21
N ALA A 26 -14.09 -5.86 -12.11
CA ALA A 26 -14.13 -4.40 -11.98
C ALA A 26 -15.41 -3.83 -12.58
N SER A 27 -16.04 -2.86 -11.92
CA SER A 27 -17.23 -2.17 -12.44
C SER A 27 -16.96 -1.40 -13.74
N ALA A 28 -15.73 -0.90 -13.90
CA ALA A 28 -15.30 -0.21 -15.13
C ALA A 28 -14.91 -1.17 -16.27
N GLN A 29 -14.93 -2.48 -16.05
CA GLN A 29 -14.54 -3.50 -17.03
C GLN A 29 -15.57 -3.62 -18.16
N LEU A 30 -15.12 -3.40 -19.39
CA LEU A 30 -15.89 -3.66 -20.62
C LEU A 30 -15.50 -5.01 -21.25
N LEU A 31 -14.23 -5.38 -21.15
CA LEU A 31 -13.67 -6.69 -21.50
C LEU A 31 -12.66 -7.07 -20.41
N GLY A 32 -12.80 -8.25 -19.82
CA GLY A 32 -11.95 -8.75 -18.74
C GLY A 32 -10.91 -9.77 -19.19
N PRO A 33 -10.37 -10.57 -18.25
CA PRO A 33 -9.36 -11.58 -18.52
C PRO A 33 -9.86 -12.63 -19.53
N GLY A 34 -8.94 -13.08 -20.41
CA GLY A 34 -9.21 -14.17 -21.37
C GLY A 34 -8.99 -13.79 -22.83
N ASP A 35 -8.75 -12.51 -23.13
CA ASP A 35 -8.30 -12.03 -24.44
C ASP A 35 -6.89 -11.44 -24.28
N ASP A 36 -6.25 -10.99 -25.37
CA ASP A 36 -4.89 -10.41 -25.37
C ASP A 36 -4.78 -9.18 -24.46
N SER A 37 -5.89 -8.45 -24.25
CA SER A 37 -5.92 -7.24 -23.41
C SER A 37 -7.31 -7.03 -22.81
N ALA A 38 -7.35 -6.37 -21.65
CA ALA A 38 -8.59 -5.88 -21.05
C ALA A 38 -9.01 -4.53 -21.67
N VAL A 39 -10.33 -4.24 -21.63
CA VAL A 39 -10.87 -2.92 -21.96
C VAL A 39 -11.61 -2.38 -20.74
N ILE A 40 -11.22 -1.19 -20.28
CA ILE A 40 -11.85 -0.49 -19.15
C ILE A 40 -12.38 0.88 -19.59
N ALA A 41 -13.48 1.29 -18.99
CA ALA A 41 -14.07 2.59 -19.25
C ALA A 41 -13.23 3.73 -18.68
N ALA A 42 -13.10 4.82 -19.42
CA ALA A 42 -12.48 6.09 -18.98
C ALA A 42 -13.51 7.22 -19.16
N PRO A 43 -14.44 7.43 -18.22
CA PRO A 43 -15.60 8.29 -18.43
C PRO A 43 -15.26 9.75 -18.74
N ASP A 44 -14.16 10.31 -18.18
CA ASP A 44 -13.69 11.65 -18.44
C ASP A 44 -12.49 11.72 -19.42
N GLY A 45 -12.14 10.58 -20.04
CA GLY A 45 -11.04 10.46 -20.99
C GLY A 45 -9.64 10.43 -20.34
N ARG A 46 -9.55 10.29 -19.01
CA ARG A 46 -8.31 10.26 -18.22
C ARG A 46 -8.31 9.09 -17.24
N PHE A 47 -7.10 8.65 -16.86
CA PHE A 47 -6.87 7.75 -15.73
C PHE A 47 -5.77 8.32 -14.83
N VAL A 48 -5.93 8.11 -13.52
CA VAL A 48 -4.79 8.03 -12.61
C VAL A 48 -4.23 6.62 -12.73
N VAL A 49 -2.92 6.47 -12.81
CA VAL A 49 -2.26 5.18 -12.91
C VAL A 49 -1.01 5.16 -12.05
N THR A 50 -0.81 4.08 -11.32
CA THR A 50 0.39 3.78 -10.53
C THR A 50 0.79 2.33 -10.71
N THR A 51 2.00 1.97 -10.29
CA THR A 51 2.46 0.59 -10.22
C THR A 51 3.46 0.42 -9.11
N ASP A 52 3.25 -0.64 -8.29
CA ASP A 52 4.18 -1.10 -7.28
C ASP A 52 4.56 -2.55 -7.50
N MET A 53 5.72 -2.92 -6.97
CA MET A 53 6.26 -4.26 -7.01
C MET A 53 6.67 -4.70 -5.61
N MET A 54 6.32 -5.94 -5.26
CA MET A 54 6.79 -6.60 -4.05
C MET A 54 7.65 -7.81 -4.42
N ILE A 55 8.85 -7.91 -3.84
CA ILE A 55 9.81 -8.97 -4.07
C ILE A 55 10.02 -9.77 -2.77
N HIS A 56 9.96 -11.09 -2.85
CA HIS A 56 10.27 -11.96 -1.71
C HIS A 56 11.72 -11.71 -1.26
N GLY A 57 11.84 -11.39 0.02
CA GLY A 57 13.08 -10.97 0.63
C GLY A 57 13.02 -9.52 1.12
N PRO A 58 13.19 -8.51 0.28
CA PRO A 58 13.14 -7.13 0.75
C PRO A 58 11.75 -6.68 1.24
N ASP A 59 10.67 -7.08 0.54
CA ASP A 59 9.36 -6.48 0.78
C ASP A 59 8.43 -7.37 1.62
N PHE A 60 8.64 -8.69 1.58
CA PHE A 60 7.87 -9.64 2.38
C PHE A 60 8.66 -10.93 2.65
N ARG A 61 8.21 -11.69 3.66
CA ARG A 61 8.72 -13.03 4.00
C ARG A 61 7.60 -14.05 3.89
N LEU A 62 7.82 -15.13 3.12
CA LEU A 62 6.85 -16.23 2.99
C LEU A 62 6.58 -16.94 4.32
N ALA A 63 7.57 -16.99 5.22
CA ALA A 63 7.39 -17.56 6.55
C ALA A 63 6.44 -16.73 7.44
N TRP A 64 6.30 -15.42 7.21
CA TRP A 64 5.44 -14.54 8.00
C TRP A 64 4.07 -14.30 7.36
N SER A 65 4.03 -14.27 6.03
CA SER A 65 2.85 -13.90 5.25
C SER A 65 2.13 -15.14 4.71
N THR A 66 0.83 -15.19 4.86
CA THR A 66 0.02 -16.14 4.10
C THR A 66 -0.11 -15.67 2.64
N PRO A 67 -0.42 -16.57 1.69
CA PRO A 67 -0.71 -16.16 0.32
C PRO A 67 -1.83 -15.10 0.22
N HIS A 68 -2.84 -15.20 1.07
CA HIS A 68 -3.91 -14.21 1.17
C HIS A 68 -3.38 -12.83 1.62
N ASP A 69 -2.49 -12.78 2.62
CA ASP A 69 -1.90 -11.50 3.06
C ASP A 69 -1.12 -10.83 1.92
N LEU A 70 -0.39 -11.61 1.12
CA LEU A 70 0.37 -11.08 -0.03
C LEU A 70 -0.54 -10.44 -1.08
N GLY A 71 -1.64 -11.12 -1.43
CA GLY A 71 -2.63 -10.56 -2.35
C GLY A 71 -3.30 -9.32 -1.80
N TRP A 72 -3.67 -9.33 -0.51
CA TRP A 72 -4.25 -8.19 0.17
C TRP A 72 -3.29 -7.00 0.18
N LYS A 73 -2.04 -7.20 0.60
CA LYS A 73 -1.02 -6.14 0.69
C LYS A 73 -0.74 -5.54 -0.69
N ALA A 74 -0.56 -6.39 -1.72
CA ALA A 74 -0.32 -5.95 -3.09
C ALA A 74 -1.46 -5.06 -3.63
N ALA A 75 -2.72 -5.39 -3.33
CA ALA A 75 -3.83 -4.53 -3.67
C ALA A 75 -3.83 -3.24 -2.84
N ALA A 76 -3.70 -3.35 -1.52
CA ALA A 76 -3.82 -2.23 -0.59
C ALA A 76 -2.81 -1.11 -0.88
N SER A 77 -1.54 -1.44 -1.14
CA SER A 77 -0.48 -0.47 -1.49
C SER A 77 -0.84 0.33 -2.72
N ASN A 78 -1.24 -0.34 -3.81
CA ASN A 78 -1.59 0.32 -5.07
C ASN A 78 -2.90 1.11 -4.99
N LEU A 79 -3.88 0.62 -4.22
CA LEU A 79 -5.13 1.34 -4.00
C LEU A 79 -4.91 2.63 -3.21
N SER A 80 -3.93 2.66 -2.28
CA SER A 80 -3.61 3.86 -1.51
C SER A 80 -3.03 4.98 -2.38
N ASP A 81 -2.18 4.65 -3.34
CA ASP A 81 -1.65 5.62 -4.32
C ASP A 81 -2.77 6.29 -5.13
N ILE A 82 -3.73 5.48 -5.60
CA ILE A 82 -4.89 6.01 -6.33
C ILE A 82 -5.71 6.95 -5.43
N ALA A 83 -5.95 6.54 -4.19
CA ALA A 83 -6.66 7.35 -3.21
C ALA A 83 -5.92 8.65 -2.89
N ALA A 84 -4.58 8.60 -2.79
CA ALA A 84 -3.72 9.76 -2.55
C ALA A 84 -3.82 10.84 -3.63
N MET A 85 -4.24 10.47 -4.84
CA MET A 85 -4.52 11.41 -5.94
C MET A 85 -5.97 11.95 -5.91
N GLY A 86 -6.80 11.57 -4.95
CA GLY A 86 -8.22 11.92 -4.88
C GLY A 86 -9.09 11.19 -5.90
N ALA A 87 -8.61 10.07 -6.44
CA ALA A 87 -9.30 9.25 -7.42
C ALA A 87 -10.01 8.04 -6.78
N VAL A 88 -11.01 7.51 -7.48
CA VAL A 88 -11.69 6.26 -7.15
C VAL A 88 -10.96 5.12 -7.85
N PRO A 89 -10.42 4.11 -7.15
CA PRO A 89 -9.82 2.97 -7.79
C PRO A 89 -10.83 2.24 -8.69
N SER A 90 -10.42 1.87 -9.91
CA SER A 90 -11.32 1.31 -10.92
C SER A 90 -10.91 -0.08 -11.42
N ALA A 91 -9.61 -0.34 -11.53
CA ALA A 91 -9.09 -1.61 -12.03
C ALA A 91 -7.67 -1.88 -11.55
N LEU A 92 -7.31 -3.17 -11.48
CA LEU A 92 -5.95 -3.66 -11.26
C LEU A 92 -5.50 -4.56 -12.42
N VAL A 93 -4.23 -4.47 -12.78
CA VAL A 93 -3.52 -5.44 -13.63
C VAL A 93 -2.38 -6.02 -12.80
N VAL A 94 -2.26 -7.37 -12.74
CA VAL A 94 -1.36 -8.07 -11.83
C VAL A 94 -0.42 -8.98 -12.58
N ALA A 95 0.88 -8.71 -12.52
CA ALA A 95 1.92 -9.59 -13.04
C ALA A 95 2.62 -10.34 -11.90
N ILE A 96 2.72 -11.66 -12.01
CA ILE A 96 3.38 -12.51 -11.02
C ILE A 96 4.48 -13.31 -11.71
N ALA A 97 5.70 -13.24 -11.17
CA ALA A 97 6.79 -14.15 -11.52
C ALA A 97 7.08 -15.04 -10.31
N ALA A 98 7.04 -16.37 -10.50
CA ALA A 98 7.16 -17.33 -9.40
C ALA A 98 8.09 -18.50 -9.73
N PRO A 99 8.74 -19.12 -8.73
CA PRO A 99 9.51 -20.35 -8.92
C PRO A 99 8.64 -21.51 -9.47
N MET A 100 9.23 -22.34 -10.31
CA MET A 100 8.53 -23.49 -10.94
C MET A 100 7.98 -24.50 -9.93
N ASP A 101 8.60 -24.61 -8.78
CA ASP A 101 8.21 -25.51 -7.67
C ASP A 101 7.15 -24.86 -6.74
N SER A 102 6.75 -23.61 -6.99
CA SER A 102 5.68 -22.97 -6.22
C SER A 102 4.37 -23.74 -6.37
N PRO A 103 3.67 -24.02 -5.26
CA PRO A 103 2.36 -24.68 -5.33
C PRO A 103 1.32 -23.74 -5.96
N VAL A 104 0.43 -24.27 -6.79
CA VAL A 104 -0.65 -23.45 -7.40
C VAL A 104 -1.55 -22.81 -6.34
N THR A 105 -1.69 -23.45 -5.17
CA THR A 105 -2.42 -22.89 -4.03
C THR A 105 -1.84 -21.58 -3.47
N LEU A 106 -0.56 -21.29 -3.73
CA LEU A 106 0.04 -19.98 -3.44
C LEU A 106 -0.64 -18.88 -4.28
N LEU A 107 -0.77 -19.10 -5.60
CA LEU A 107 -1.42 -18.14 -6.50
C LEU A 107 -2.93 -18.04 -6.25
N GLU A 108 -3.58 -19.16 -5.93
CA GLU A 108 -4.99 -19.17 -5.54
C GLU A 108 -5.22 -18.30 -4.30
N GLY A 109 -4.37 -18.42 -3.27
CA GLY A 109 -4.47 -17.62 -2.06
C GLY A 109 -4.14 -16.13 -2.30
N ILE A 110 -3.19 -15.81 -3.20
CA ILE A 110 -2.92 -14.43 -3.61
C ILE A 110 -4.17 -13.85 -4.32
N ALA A 111 -4.80 -14.61 -5.22
CA ALA A 111 -6.01 -14.17 -5.91
C ALA A 111 -7.18 -13.93 -4.93
N ASP A 112 -7.35 -14.79 -3.92
CA ASP A 112 -8.34 -14.60 -2.86
C ASP A 112 -8.06 -13.32 -2.05
N GLY A 113 -6.78 -13.04 -1.72
CA GLY A 113 -6.37 -11.82 -1.03
C GLY A 113 -6.62 -10.54 -1.85
N LEU A 114 -6.32 -10.56 -3.15
CA LEU A 114 -6.63 -9.46 -4.09
C LEU A 114 -8.14 -9.19 -4.13
N ARG A 115 -8.95 -10.26 -4.23
CA ARG A 115 -10.42 -10.14 -4.22
C ARG A 115 -10.91 -9.48 -2.93
N ASP A 116 -10.54 -10.04 -1.78
CA ASP A 116 -11.05 -9.61 -0.49
C ASP A 116 -10.61 -8.17 -0.17
N ALA A 117 -9.39 -7.77 -0.59
CA ALA A 117 -8.93 -6.39 -0.47
C ALA A 117 -9.73 -5.43 -1.35
N CYS A 118 -9.97 -5.77 -2.63
CA CYS A 118 -10.80 -4.94 -3.52
C CYS A 118 -12.22 -4.78 -2.96
N GLU A 119 -12.84 -5.87 -2.54
CA GLU A 119 -14.20 -5.85 -1.97
C GLU A 119 -14.30 -4.99 -0.70
N ALA A 120 -13.27 -5.07 0.18
CA ALA A 120 -13.29 -4.40 1.46
C ALA A 120 -12.83 -2.93 1.39
N LEU A 121 -11.84 -2.61 0.55
CA LEU A 121 -11.17 -1.30 0.54
C LEU A 121 -11.65 -0.40 -0.60
N ALA A 122 -11.98 -0.98 -1.76
CA ALA A 122 -12.37 -0.25 -2.98
C ALA A 122 -13.49 -1.00 -3.73
N PRO A 123 -14.72 -1.06 -3.17
CA PRO A 123 -15.83 -1.75 -3.82
C PRO A 123 -16.06 -1.26 -5.24
N GLY A 124 -16.08 -2.20 -6.20
CA GLY A 124 -16.20 -1.89 -7.63
C GLY A 124 -14.86 -1.88 -8.38
N CYS A 125 -13.73 -1.86 -7.69
CA CYS A 125 -12.42 -2.16 -8.26
C CYS A 125 -12.23 -3.67 -8.40
N GLY A 126 -11.51 -4.11 -9.42
CA GLY A 126 -11.21 -5.52 -9.62
C GLY A 126 -10.03 -5.77 -10.54
N VAL A 127 -9.60 -7.02 -10.62
CA VAL A 127 -8.48 -7.44 -11.47
C VAL A 127 -8.98 -7.72 -12.88
N VAL A 128 -8.50 -6.95 -13.85
CA VAL A 128 -8.97 -7.00 -15.24
C VAL A 128 -8.00 -7.73 -16.18
N GLY A 129 -6.79 -8.00 -15.73
CA GLY A 129 -5.77 -8.68 -16.51
C GLY A 129 -4.48 -8.89 -15.73
N GLY A 130 -3.49 -9.50 -16.38
CA GLY A 130 -2.19 -9.74 -15.76
C GLY A 130 -1.33 -10.68 -16.58
N ASP A 131 -0.25 -11.12 -15.96
CA ASP A 131 0.72 -12.06 -16.54
C ASP A 131 1.22 -13.04 -15.48
N LEU A 132 1.58 -14.25 -15.91
CA LEU A 132 2.21 -15.24 -15.06
C LEU A 132 3.49 -15.72 -15.72
N SER A 133 4.63 -15.53 -15.08
CA SER A 133 5.94 -15.89 -15.60
C SER A 133 6.78 -16.67 -14.59
N VAL A 134 7.90 -17.22 -15.04
CA VAL A 134 8.83 -17.96 -14.20
C VAL A 134 9.98 -17.07 -13.72
N SER A 135 10.34 -17.22 -12.45
CA SER A 135 11.51 -16.57 -11.84
C SER A 135 12.06 -17.43 -10.71
N SER A 136 13.30 -17.20 -10.30
CA SER A 136 13.86 -17.82 -9.08
C SER A 136 13.30 -17.20 -7.78
N THR A 137 12.62 -16.06 -7.87
CA THR A 137 12.12 -15.32 -6.71
C THR A 137 10.68 -14.90 -6.97
N LEU A 138 9.77 -15.14 -5.99
CA LEU A 138 8.41 -14.67 -6.08
C LEU A 138 8.38 -13.14 -6.12
N THR A 139 7.80 -12.62 -7.19
CA THR A 139 7.62 -11.18 -7.41
C THR A 139 6.18 -10.93 -7.81
N ILE A 140 5.55 -9.93 -7.21
CA ILE A 140 4.17 -9.52 -7.48
C ILE A 140 4.21 -8.04 -7.87
N ALA A 141 3.86 -7.73 -9.11
CA ALA A 141 3.72 -6.36 -9.58
C ALA A 141 2.25 -6.06 -9.87
N VAL A 142 1.75 -4.95 -9.33
CA VAL A 142 0.37 -4.51 -9.52
C VAL A 142 0.39 -3.13 -10.17
N THR A 143 -0.41 -2.96 -11.22
CA THR A 143 -0.71 -1.66 -11.81
C THR A 143 -2.16 -1.34 -11.50
N ALA A 144 -2.40 -0.20 -10.84
CA ALA A 144 -3.73 0.27 -10.48
C ALA A 144 -4.16 1.45 -11.36
N PHE A 145 -5.44 1.48 -11.66
CA PHE A 145 -6.10 2.56 -12.40
C PHE A 145 -7.17 3.21 -11.53
N GLY A 146 -7.33 4.52 -11.66
CA GLY A 146 -8.35 5.28 -10.93
C GLY A 146 -9.04 6.33 -11.80
N ASP A 147 -10.30 6.60 -11.47
CA ASP A 147 -11.13 7.61 -12.09
C ASP A 147 -11.23 8.84 -11.17
N LEU A 148 -10.95 10.01 -11.71
CA LEU A 148 -11.12 11.29 -11.00
C LEU A 148 -12.58 11.76 -10.98
N GLU A 149 -13.47 11.13 -11.74
CA GLU A 149 -14.89 11.51 -11.86
C GLU A 149 -15.04 13.01 -12.20
N GLY A 150 -14.19 13.51 -13.10
CA GLY A 150 -14.16 14.91 -13.54
C GLY A 150 -13.42 15.88 -12.61
N ARG A 151 -13.00 15.44 -11.41
CA ARG A 151 -12.23 16.27 -10.48
C ARG A 151 -10.80 16.52 -10.98
N ALA A 152 -10.14 17.57 -10.45
CA ALA A 152 -8.70 17.73 -10.55
C ALA A 152 -8.00 16.73 -9.61
N PRO A 153 -6.82 16.18 -9.98
CA PRO A 153 -6.04 15.37 -9.05
C PRO A 153 -5.51 16.22 -7.89
N VAL A 154 -5.48 15.67 -6.70
CA VAL A 154 -4.72 16.25 -5.59
C VAL A 154 -3.26 15.83 -5.77
N LEU A 155 -2.35 16.78 -5.67
CA LEU A 155 -0.92 16.55 -5.91
C LEU A 155 -0.14 16.61 -4.60
N ARG A 156 1.11 16.14 -4.60
CA ARG A 156 2.07 16.39 -3.51
C ARG A 156 2.47 17.88 -3.42
N SER A 157 2.31 18.63 -4.51
CA SER A 157 2.59 20.06 -4.59
C SER A 157 1.29 20.86 -4.45
N GLY A 158 1.29 21.87 -3.62
CA GLY A 158 0.11 22.73 -3.43
C GLY A 158 -0.16 23.13 -2.00
N ALA A 159 0.54 22.54 -1.03
CA ALA A 159 0.49 22.97 0.36
C ALA A 159 0.95 24.43 0.50
N GLN A 160 0.24 25.22 1.28
CA GLN A 160 0.49 26.65 1.46
C GLN A 160 0.82 26.95 2.92
N VAL A 161 1.70 27.94 3.15
CA VAL A 161 1.98 28.41 4.51
C VAL A 161 0.69 28.87 5.18
N GLY A 162 0.42 28.30 6.37
CA GLY A 162 -0.81 28.52 7.12
C GLY A 162 -1.81 27.35 7.03
N ASP A 163 -1.65 26.42 6.08
CA ASP A 163 -2.45 25.20 6.04
C ASP A 163 -2.24 24.35 7.28
N VAL A 164 -3.24 23.57 7.66
CA VAL A 164 -3.12 22.50 8.63
C VAL A 164 -2.60 21.23 7.95
N VAL A 165 -1.71 20.51 8.62
CA VAL A 165 -1.25 19.19 8.22
C VAL A 165 -2.10 18.15 8.93
N THR A 166 -2.66 17.22 8.17
CA THR A 166 -3.61 16.23 8.67
C THR A 166 -3.23 14.81 8.23
N VAL A 167 -3.74 13.82 8.95
CA VAL A 167 -3.63 12.42 8.56
C VAL A 167 -4.98 11.71 8.70
N ALA A 168 -5.31 10.87 7.74
CA ALA A 168 -6.37 9.87 7.84
C ALA A 168 -5.73 8.48 7.90
N GLY A 169 -6.16 7.68 8.87
CA GLY A 169 -5.57 6.36 9.15
C GLY A 169 -4.67 6.36 10.38
N VAL A 170 -3.91 5.27 10.52
CA VAL A 170 -3.03 4.98 11.65
C VAL A 170 -1.59 5.41 11.35
N LEU A 171 -0.75 5.52 12.38
CA LEU A 171 0.66 5.84 12.24
C LEU A 171 1.50 4.90 13.10
N GLY A 172 2.47 4.20 12.49
CA GLY A 172 3.46 3.36 13.15
C GLY A 172 2.99 1.97 13.55
N GLU A 173 1.74 1.58 13.24
CA GLU A 173 1.22 0.24 13.59
C GLU A 173 1.88 -0.85 12.76
N ALA A 174 2.05 -0.62 11.45
CA ALA A 174 2.75 -1.56 10.57
C ALA A 174 4.21 -1.74 11.00
N ALA A 175 4.92 -0.66 11.29
CA ALA A 175 6.29 -0.72 11.80
C ALA A 175 6.41 -1.45 13.14
N ALA A 176 5.46 -1.23 14.07
CA ALA A 176 5.41 -1.96 15.33
C ALA A 176 5.19 -3.48 15.11
N GLY A 177 4.32 -3.85 14.16
CA GLY A 177 4.10 -5.23 13.74
C GLY A 177 5.35 -5.86 13.13
N LEU A 178 6.04 -5.13 12.24
CA LEU A 178 7.29 -5.57 11.62
C LEU A 178 8.39 -5.79 12.67
N ARG A 179 8.52 -4.87 13.61
CA ARG A 179 9.48 -5.00 14.71
C ARG A 179 9.21 -6.27 15.55
N LEU A 180 7.95 -6.54 15.90
CA LEU A 180 7.58 -7.77 16.61
C LEU A 180 7.95 -9.03 15.82
N LEU A 181 7.73 -9.05 14.50
CA LEU A 181 8.10 -10.16 13.63
C LEU A 181 9.62 -10.39 13.64
N PHE A 182 10.42 -9.35 13.49
CA PHE A 182 11.89 -9.47 13.56
C PHE A 182 12.40 -9.88 14.94
N GLU A 183 11.84 -9.36 16.02
CA GLU A 183 12.28 -9.65 17.39
C GLU A 183 11.85 -11.03 17.89
N ARG A 184 10.68 -11.54 17.44
CA ARG A 184 10.03 -12.69 18.07
C ARG A 184 9.62 -13.82 17.11
N ALA A 185 9.66 -13.59 15.78
CA ALA A 185 9.33 -14.61 14.77
C ALA A 185 10.53 -14.96 13.88
N THR A 186 11.71 -15.07 14.51
CA THR A 186 12.95 -15.51 13.87
C THR A 186 13.62 -16.57 14.73
N THR A 187 14.23 -17.59 14.08
CA THR A 187 15.07 -18.61 14.71
C THR A 187 16.41 -18.61 14.01
N ASP A 188 17.49 -18.43 14.76
CA ASP A 188 18.87 -18.32 14.24
C ASP A 188 19.02 -17.20 13.15
N GLY A 189 18.22 -16.15 13.25
CA GLY A 189 18.22 -15.02 12.30
C GLY A 189 17.35 -15.21 11.07
N GLU A 190 16.74 -16.38 10.89
CA GLU A 190 15.84 -16.68 9.77
C GLU A 190 14.36 -16.59 10.20
N PRO A 191 13.47 -16.11 9.32
CA PRO A 191 12.03 -16.04 9.59
C PRO A 191 11.40 -17.39 9.94
N ASP A 192 10.58 -17.43 10.99
CA ASP A 192 9.94 -18.64 11.51
C ASP A 192 8.42 -18.56 11.41
N ALA A 193 7.83 -19.48 10.62
CA ALA A 193 6.40 -19.49 10.35
C ALA A 193 5.53 -19.88 11.57
N LEU A 194 6.05 -20.73 12.47
CA LEU A 194 5.33 -21.15 13.67
C LEU A 194 5.24 -20.00 14.66
N LEU A 195 6.36 -19.32 14.92
CA LEU A 195 6.42 -18.16 15.78
C LEU A 195 5.60 -16.99 15.21
N ALA A 196 5.63 -16.77 13.90
CA ALA A 196 4.78 -15.77 13.25
C ALA A 196 3.29 -16.07 13.43
N GLY A 197 2.89 -17.36 13.36
CA GLY A 197 1.52 -17.81 13.63
C GLY A 197 1.09 -17.55 15.07
N GLU A 198 1.98 -17.78 16.05
CA GLU A 198 1.73 -17.46 17.46
C GLU A 198 1.57 -15.96 17.68
N LEU A 199 2.47 -15.14 17.11
CA LEU A 199 2.38 -13.68 17.18
C LEU A 199 1.11 -13.12 16.54
N ARG A 200 0.68 -13.71 15.42
CA ARG A 200 -0.61 -13.34 14.79
C ARG A 200 -1.78 -13.59 15.74
N GLY A 201 -1.72 -14.62 16.59
CA GLY A 201 -2.73 -14.87 17.63
C GLY A 201 -2.66 -13.87 18.77
N GLU A 202 -1.47 -13.53 19.26
CA GLU A 202 -1.24 -12.67 20.43
C GLU A 202 -1.36 -11.17 20.09
N PHE A 203 -0.81 -10.73 18.95
CA PHE A 203 -0.74 -9.32 18.52
C PHE A 203 -1.44 -9.09 17.18
N LYS A 204 -2.59 -9.73 16.97
CA LYS A 204 -3.30 -9.75 15.68
C LYS A 204 -3.37 -8.40 14.99
N HIS A 205 -3.69 -7.34 15.74
CA HIS A 205 -3.86 -5.99 15.19
C HIS A 205 -2.57 -5.48 14.53
N LEU A 206 -1.45 -5.50 15.25
CA LEU A 206 -0.16 -5.01 14.76
C LEU A 206 0.42 -5.89 13.64
N ILE A 207 0.30 -7.22 13.78
CA ILE A 207 0.79 -8.14 12.76
C ILE A 207 0.02 -7.97 11.45
N LEU A 208 -1.30 -7.82 11.52
CA LEU A 208 -2.10 -7.55 10.31
C LEU A 208 -1.92 -6.13 9.77
N ALA A 209 -1.60 -5.14 10.60
CA ALA A 209 -1.24 -3.81 10.11
C ALA A 209 -0.04 -3.89 9.14
N GLN A 210 0.95 -4.74 9.43
CA GLN A 210 2.10 -4.97 8.55
C GLN A 210 1.80 -5.89 7.37
N LEU A 211 1.12 -7.03 7.60
CA LEU A 211 0.99 -8.10 6.59
C LEU A 211 -0.21 -7.92 5.66
N ALA A 212 -1.25 -7.23 6.11
CA ALA A 212 -2.50 -6.99 5.38
C ALA A 212 -3.07 -5.61 5.77
N PRO A 213 -2.39 -4.49 5.40
CA PRO A 213 -2.75 -3.15 5.81
C PRO A 213 -4.15 -2.75 5.32
N ARG A 214 -4.77 -1.80 6.02
CA ARG A 214 -6.12 -1.30 5.71
C ARG A 214 -6.11 0.21 5.49
N PRO A 215 -5.53 0.69 4.37
CA PRO A 215 -5.51 2.10 4.05
C PRO A 215 -6.93 2.69 3.93
N PRO A 216 -7.11 3.97 4.28
CA PRO A 216 -8.41 4.63 4.27
C PRO A 216 -8.77 5.13 2.85
N ILE A 217 -8.91 4.22 1.88
CA ILE A 217 -9.07 4.50 0.44
C ILE A 217 -10.16 5.55 0.17
N GLY A 218 -11.35 5.37 0.75
CA GLY A 218 -12.46 6.29 0.53
C GLY A 218 -12.23 7.72 1.05
N HIS A 219 -11.20 7.94 1.88
CA HIS A 219 -10.87 9.27 2.40
C HIS A 219 -10.12 10.13 1.38
N GLY A 220 -9.47 9.53 0.37
CA GLY A 220 -8.82 10.29 -0.70
C GLY A 220 -9.79 11.18 -1.48
N VAL A 221 -10.91 10.61 -1.92
CA VAL A 221 -11.98 11.35 -2.59
C VAL A 221 -12.59 12.41 -1.66
N ARG A 222 -12.82 12.08 -0.39
CA ARG A 222 -13.35 13.04 0.60
C ARG A 222 -12.41 14.23 0.78
N ALA A 223 -11.10 13.98 0.85
CA ALA A 223 -10.09 15.03 0.92
C ALA A 223 -10.12 15.93 -0.32
N ALA A 224 -10.17 15.35 -1.52
CA ALA A 224 -10.26 16.10 -2.78
C ALA A 224 -11.51 17.00 -2.82
N VAL A 225 -12.67 16.46 -2.43
CA VAL A 225 -13.95 17.21 -2.38
C VAL A 225 -13.90 18.33 -1.33
N ALA A 226 -13.25 18.09 -0.18
CA ALA A 226 -13.09 19.10 0.88
C ALA A 226 -12.01 20.13 0.60
N GLY A 227 -11.34 20.07 -0.56
CA GLY A 227 -10.36 21.05 -0.98
C GLY A 227 -8.97 20.86 -0.40
N ALA A 228 -8.52 19.62 -0.22
CA ALA A 228 -7.14 19.33 0.14
C ALA A 228 -6.18 20.06 -0.82
N THR A 229 -5.23 20.80 -0.26
CA THR A 229 -4.25 21.57 -1.04
C THR A 229 -3.09 20.72 -1.53
N ALA A 230 -2.69 19.70 -0.75
CA ALA A 230 -1.76 18.65 -1.16
C ALA A 230 -2.11 17.34 -0.46
N MET A 231 -1.72 16.20 -1.07
CA MET A 231 -1.92 14.88 -0.48
C MET A 231 -0.90 13.88 -1.03
N LEU A 232 -0.57 12.87 -0.22
CA LEU A 232 0.14 11.63 -0.59
C LEU A 232 -0.23 10.53 0.41
N ASP A 233 0.07 9.26 0.06
CA ASP A 233 0.02 8.16 1.02
C ASP A 233 1.34 8.04 1.81
N LEU A 234 1.30 7.33 2.93
CA LEU A 234 2.44 7.10 3.81
C LEU A 234 2.94 5.66 3.65
N SER A 235 3.77 5.42 2.65
CA SER A 235 4.37 4.12 2.37
C SER A 235 5.72 3.92 3.06
N ASP A 236 6.57 4.96 3.06
CA ASP A 236 7.94 4.87 3.57
C ASP A 236 8.12 5.45 4.98
N GLY A 237 7.05 6.03 5.52
CA GLY A 237 7.02 6.63 6.84
C GLY A 237 6.77 8.12 6.83
N LEU A 238 6.03 8.60 7.85
CA LEU A 238 5.57 9.98 7.93
C LEU A 238 6.70 11.00 7.72
N ALA A 239 7.86 10.80 8.35
CA ALA A 239 8.98 11.74 8.25
C ALA A 239 9.52 11.83 6.82
N LEU A 240 9.68 10.71 6.11
CA LEU A 240 10.20 10.70 4.75
C LEU A 240 9.17 11.25 3.75
N ASP A 241 7.94 10.80 3.85
CA ASP A 241 6.87 11.19 2.95
C ASP A 241 6.44 12.65 3.14
N ALA A 242 6.41 13.14 4.40
CA ALA A 242 6.20 14.55 4.69
C ALA A 242 7.29 15.45 4.10
N ARG A 243 8.57 15.02 4.08
CA ARG A 243 9.64 15.74 3.37
C ARG A 243 9.41 15.82 1.87
N ARG A 244 8.88 14.74 1.26
CA ARG A 244 8.54 14.72 -0.17
C ARG A 244 7.46 15.73 -0.49
N LEU A 245 6.40 15.81 0.33
CA LEU A 245 5.33 16.77 0.21
C LEU A 245 5.85 18.21 0.43
N ALA A 246 6.61 18.44 1.49
CA ALA A 246 7.22 19.73 1.81
C ALA A 246 8.09 20.25 0.65
N LYS A 247 8.96 19.38 0.12
CA LYS A 247 9.83 19.68 -1.02
C LYS A 247 9.03 20.00 -2.29
N ALA A 248 8.01 19.21 -2.59
CA ALA A 248 7.17 19.40 -3.78
C ALA A 248 6.38 20.71 -3.72
N SER A 249 6.01 21.14 -2.50
CA SER A 249 5.25 22.39 -2.25
C SER A 249 6.14 23.60 -1.97
N GLY A 250 7.45 23.43 -1.74
CA GLY A 250 8.36 24.54 -1.41
C GLY A 250 8.11 25.15 -0.04
N VAL A 251 7.74 24.34 0.95
CA VAL A 251 7.39 24.73 2.32
C VAL A 251 8.05 23.81 3.34
N ALA A 252 7.89 24.09 4.64
CA ALA A 252 8.19 23.15 5.72
C ALA A 252 6.89 22.69 6.40
N LEU A 253 6.92 21.46 6.97
CA LEU A 253 5.83 20.94 7.79
C LEU A 253 6.29 20.86 9.24
N ASP A 254 5.60 21.59 10.14
CA ASP A 254 5.87 21.56 11.59
C ASP A 254 4.87 20.61 12.26
N LEU A 255 5.36 19.44 12.66
CA LEU A 255 4.54 18.37 13.23
C LEU A 255 4.41 18.50 14.74
N ASP A 256 3.22 18.26 15.27
CA ASP A 256 2.94 18.20 16.70
C ASP A 256 3.31 16.79 17.23
N PRO A 257 4.35 16.64 18.07
CA PRO A 257 4.76 15.34 18.60
C PRO A 257 3.66 14.66 19.44
N THR A 258 2.77 15.44 20.06
CA THR A 258 1.66 14.89 20.85
C THR A 258 0.59 14.26 19.93
N ALA A 259 0.31 14.90 18.81
CA ALA A 259 -0.66 14.41 17.83
C ALA A 259 -0.11 13.24 16.97
N VAL A 260 1.20 13.23 16.71
CA VAL A 260 1.88 12.12 16.02
C VAL A 260 2.03 10.91 16.92
N GLY A 261 2.52 11.09 18.16
CA GLY A 261 2.59 10.07 19.20
C GLY A 261 3.99 9.49 19.41
N SER A 262 4.40 8.50 18.62
CA SER A 262 5.64 7.75 18.85
C SER A 262 6.69 7.99 17.76
N ARG A 263 7.91 7.46 18.01
CA ARG A 263 8.94 7.46 16.99
C ARG A 263 8.61 6.51 15.84
N GLU A 264 7.99 5.38 16.14
CA GLU A 264 7.48 4.47 15.10
C GLU A 264 6.44 5.16 14.20
N ALA A 265 5.63 6.06 14.76
CA ALA A 265 4.68 6.86 13.99
C ALA A 265 5.35 7.89 13.07
N LEU A 266 6.57 8.37 13.41
CA LEU A 266 7.35 9.28 12.56
C LEU A 266 8.13 8.53 11.49
N ASP A 267 8.84 7.47 11.87
CA ASP A 267 9.86 6.82 11.05
C ASP A 267 9.37 5.51 10.40
N GLY A 268 8.25 4.96 10.86
CA GLY A 268 7.72 3.68 10.39
C GLY A 268 6.92 3.79 9.11
N GLY A 269 7.18 2.92 8.14
CA GLY A 269 6.45 2.80 6.89
C GLY A 269 5.34 1.75 6.91
N GLU A 270 4.72 1.56 5.74
CA GLU A 270 3.75 0.51 5.42
C GLU A 270 2.34 0.68 6.01
N ASP A 271 2.04 1.81 6.67
CA ASP A 271 0.69 2.09 7.17
C ASP A 271 -0.28 2.49 6.03
N HIS A 272 0.24 3.03 4.92
CA HIS A 272 -0.53 3.51 3.77
C HIS A 272 -1.68 4.47 4.15
N SER A 273 -1.50 5.22 5.22
CA SER A 273 -2.39 6.31 5.64
C SER A 273 -2.25 7.50 4.71
N LEU A 274 -3.25 8.39 4.67
CA LEU A 274 -3.20 9.58 3.81
C LEU A 274 -2.73 10.80 4.61
N LEU A 275 -1.62 11.40 4.19
CA LEU A 275 -1.16 12.71 4.65
C LEU A 275 -1.74 13.78 3.71
N ALA A 276 -2.48 14.74 4.25
CA ALA A 276 -3.06 15.82 3.47
C ALA A 276 -2.92 17.17 4.15
N THR A 277 -2.92 18.24 3.37
CA THR A 277 -2.98 19.61 3.87
C THR A 277 -4.28 20.29 3.44
N PHE A 278 -4.81 21.16 4.32
CA PHE A 278 -6.03 21.91 4.07
C PHE A 278 -5.86 23.36 4.55
N PRO A 279 -6.57 24.35 3.96
CA PRO A 279 -6.66 25.68 4.51
C PRO A 279 -7.07 25.63 5.99
N ALA A 280 -6.53 26.53 6.83
CA ALA A 280 -6.75 26.50 8.28
C ALA A 280 -8.22 26.68 8.69
N ASP A 281 -9.04 27.26 7.84
CA ASP A 281 -10.47 27.49 8.02
C ASP A 281 -11.37 26.46 7.33
N ALA A 282 -10.76 25.45 6.66
CA ALA A 282 -11.51 24.40 6.00
C ALA A 282 -12.17 23.46 7.02
N GLU A 283 -13.39 23.02 6.70
CA GLU A 283 -14.03 21.93 7.42
C GLU A 283 -13.38 20.61 7.02
N LEU A 284 -12.70 19.99 7.98
CA LEU A 284 -12.00 18.72 7.71
C LEU A 284 -13.01 17.59 7.52
N PRO A 285 -12.83 16.74 6.49
CA PRO A 285 -13.70 15.58 6.33
C PRO A 285 -13.46 14.56 7.44
N ASP A 286 -14.50 13.81 7.78
CA ASP A 286 -14.44 12.75 8.78
C ASP A 286 -13.25 11.81 8.53
N GLY A 287 -12.57 11.41 9.60
CA GLY A 287 -11.42 10.52 9.57
C GLY A 287 -10.08 11.23 9.46
N PHE A 288 -10.04 12.53 9.10
CA PHE A 288 -8.82 13.33 9.17
C PHE A 288 -8.66 13.98 10.54
N ARG A 289 -7.44 13.92 11.08
CA ARG A 289 -7.05 14.60 12.33
C ARG A 289 -5.83 15.48 12.08
N VAL A 290 -5.78 16.64 12.71
CA VAL A 290 -4.66 17.56 12.63
C VAL A 290 -3.44 16.95 13.34
N ILE A 291 -2.28 16.98 12.68
CA ILE A 291 -1.00 16.54 13.22
C ILE A 291 0.10 17.62 13.13
N GLY A 292 -0.20 18.81 12.61
CA GLY A 292 0.76 19.87 12.45
C GLY A 292 0.23 21.01 11.60
N ARG A 293 1.15 21.83 11.11
CA ARG A 293 0.87 22.98 10.26
C ARG A 293 1.95 23.18 9.20
N VAL A 294 1.59 23.82 8.11
CA VAL A 294 2.53 24.23 7.08
C VAL A 294 3.14 25.60 7.44
N VAL A 295 4.47 25.66 7.42
CA VAL A 295 5.22 26.88 7.76
C VAL A 295 6.23 27.23 6.68
N THR A 296 6.77 28.46 6.74
CA THR A 296 7.87 28.88 5.87
C THR A 296 9.13 28.08 6.18
N GLY A 297 9.82 27.63 5.16
CA GLY A 297 11.07 26.85 5.28
C GLY A 297 11.12 25.69 4.31
N ASP A 298 11.90 24.69 4.61
CA ASP A 298 12.05 23.45 3.87
C ASP A 298 12.12 22.25 4.84
N GLY A 299 11.76 21.05 4.36
CA GLY A 299 11.78 19.81 5.13
C GLY A 299 10.70 19.71 6.21
N ILE A 300 11.01 19.02 7.30
CA ILE A 300 10.09 18.83 8.42
C ILE A 300 10.67 19.30 9.74
N LEU A 301 9.81 19.81 10.59
CA LEU A 301 10.07 20.18 11.97
C LEU A 301 9.20 19.31 12.89
N VAL A 302 9.67 19.05 14.09
CA VAL A 302 8.89 18.47 15.19
C VAL A 302 8.96 19.43 16.37
N ALA A 303 7.85 19.99 16.78
CA ALA A 303 7.77 21.04 17.79
C ALA A 303 8.70 22.24 17.48
N GLY A 304 8.74 22.67 16.22
CA GLY A 304 9.57 23.80 15.75
C GLY A 304 11.06 23.51 15.62
N GLN A 305 11.52 22.27 15.85
CA GLN A 305 12.92 21.88 15.70
C GLN A 305 13.11 21.01 14.45
N PRO A 306 14.16 21.23 13.65
CA PRO A 306 14.46 20.37 12.49
C PRO A 306 14.53 18.89 12.89
N TYR A 307 13.91 18.04 12.06
CA TYR A 307 13.94 16.59 12.25
C TYR A 307 14.72 15.94 11.12
N ASP A 308 15.99 15.66 11.37
CA ASP A 308 16.96 15.16 10.37
C ASP A 308 17.16 13.64 10.43
N SER A 309 16.31 12.90 11.17
CA SER A 309 16.40 11.44 11.20
C SER A 309 16.28 10.89 9.77
N ALA A 310 17.16 9.95 9.43
CA ALA A 310 17.10 9.20 8.18
C ALA A 310 16.02 8.10 8.21
N GLY A 311 15.06 8.19 9.14
CA GLY A 311 13.95 7.23 9.28
C GLY A 311 13.13 7.10 7.99
N GLY A 312 12.52 5.94 7.82
CA GLY A 312 11.81 5.55 6.62
C GLY A 312 12.45 4.34 5.94
N TRP A 313 11.74 3.75 4.99
CA TRP A 313 12.23 2.61 4.21
C TRP A 313 12.89 3.10 2.90
N ASP A 314 14.09 2.60 2.63
CA ASP A 314 14.79 2.75 1.35
C ASP A 314 15.35 1.37 0.94
N PRO A 315 14.83 0.72 -0.13
CA PRO A 315 15.24 -0.62 -0.53
C PRO A 315 16.72 -0.73 -0.92
N TYR A 316 17.38 0.39 -1.19
CA TYR A 316 18.81 0.43 -1.52
C TYR A 316 19.71 0.71 -0.33
N THR A 317 19.13 0.90 0.87
CA THR A 317 19.87 1.24 2.10
C THR A 317 19.52 0.26 3.22
N GLY A 318 20.52 -0.50 3.70
CA GLY A 318 20.39 -1.36 4.88
C GLY A 318 19.87 -2.77 4.63
N TRP A 319 19.46 -3.14 3.42
CA TRP A 319 19.12 -4.52 3.12
C TRP A 319 20.38 -5.39 2.95
N ASN A 320 20.41 -6.52 3.67
CA ASN A 320 21.57 -7.43 3.72
C ASN A 320 21.56 -8.53 2.65
N GLY A 321 20.58 -8.57 1.77
CA GLY A 321 20.43 -9.59 0.73
C GLY A 321 19.74 -10.89 1.19
N ALA A 322 19.28 -10.98 2.44
CA ALA A 322 18.58 -12.16 2.94
C ALA A 322 17.14 -12.21 2.43
N ALA A 323 16.73 -13.35 1.85
CA ALA A 323 15.38 -13.55 1.38
C ALA A 323 14.42 -14.04 2.47
N GLY A 324 14.92 -14.79 3.44
CA GLY A 324 14.16 -15.32 4.58
C GLY A 324 13.22 -16.46 4.21
#